data_214f395ed54fd190c5db124081275e7d
#
_entry.id   214f395ed54fd190c5db124081275e7d
#
_cell.length_a   1.000
_cell.length_b   1.000
_cell.length_c   1.000
_cell.angle_alpha   90.00
_cell.angle_beta   90.00
_cell.angle_gamma   90.00
#
_symmetry.space_group_name_H-M   'P 1'
#
loop_
_entity.id
_entity.type
_entity.pdbx_description
1 polymer ?
#
loop_
_entity_poly.entity_id
_entity_poly.type
_entity_poly.pdbx_seq_one_letter_code
_entity_poly.pdbx_strand_id
1 'polypeptide(L)'
;MNRDIVVFDFETGGRNPLRCQPTQIAAMALDGRNFKPKGTFESMMRPILDDDKAIAAGFDPIEEGALKVTGQTREQLAKAPLPKGVWKKFCTFVNKYNWKGTPYFAPIPCGFNIIGYDMKIVDRLCKEYGPYDDKRECQKLFHQIYKIDVMDDVWLWTEGDPNVKSISMDSLRERMGLSSENSHDALQDVKDTANIFIKLQKSRRAVYRNMKFDKAFADGQLFV
;
A
#
# COMPACT_ATOMS: atom_id res chain seq x y z
N MET A 1 -10.35 18.90 -3.20
CA MET A 1 -10.92 17.68 -3.83
C MET A 1 -10.66 16.52 -2.88
N ASN A 2 -11.71 15.99 -2.26
CA ASN A 2 -11.54 14.93 -1.27
C ASN A 2 -11.90 13.60 -1.91
N ARG A 3 -10.89 12.80 -2.29
CA ARG A 3 -11.04 11.41 -2.71
C ARG A 3 -10.78 10.51 -1.52
N ASP A 4 -11.49 9.40 -1.48
CA ASP A 4 -11.18 8.34 -0.51
C ASP A 4 -9.77 7.80 -0.77
N ILE A 5 -9.17 7.27 0.27
CA ILE A 5 -7.82 6.72 0.26
C ILE A 5 -7.95 5.25 0.59
N VAL A 6 -7.26 4.40 -0.14
CA VAL A 6 -7.15 2.98 0.18
C VAL A 6 -5.72 2.70 0.56
N VAL A 7 -5.50 2.46 1.86
CA VAL A 7 -4.23 1.96 2.39
C VAL A 7 -4.21 0.46 2.16
N PHE A 8 -3.15 -0.08 1.57
CA PHE A 8 -3.06 -1.53 1.32
C PHE A 8 -1.61 -2.00 1.34
N ASP A 9 -1.46 -3.30 1.51
CA ASP A 9 -0.19 -3.99 1.60
C ASP A 9 -0.31 -5.41 1.07
N PHE A 10 0.78 -5.94 0.49
CA PHE A 10 0.90 -7.31 0.03
C PHE A 10 1.96 -8.06 0.81
N GLU A 11 1.59 -9.22 1.35
CA GLU A 11 2.59 -10.24 1.65
C GLU A 11 2.94 -11.02 0.39
N THR A 12 4.21 -11.35 0.23
CA THR A 12 4.72 -11.98 -0.99
C THR A 12 5.70 -13.10 -0.68
N GLY A 13 5.83 -14.04 -1.61
CA GLY A 13 6.78 -15.14 -1.54
C GLY A 13 8.22 -14.79 -1.94
N GLY A 14 8.54 -13.50 -2.14
CA GLY A 14 9.88 -13.08 -2.57
C GLY A 14 10.01 -11.56 -2.68
N ARG A 15 11.21 -11.07 -2.97
CA ARG A 15 11.55 -9.64 -2.90
C ARG A 15 11.37 -8.85 -4.20
N ASN A 16 11.32 -9.52 -5.34
CA ASN A 16 11.23 -8.84 -6.63
C ASN A 16 9.77 -8.56 -7.00
N PRO A 17 9.26 -7.32 -6.91
CA PRO A 17 7.85 -7.02 -7.17
C PRO A 17 7.41 -7.30 -8.61
N LEU A 18 8.33 -7.47 -9.54
CA LEU A 18 8.01 -7.80 -10.93
C LEU A 18 7.78 -9.30 -11.14
N ARG A 19 8.29 -10.16 -10.24
CA ARG A 19 8.25 -11.62 -10.40
C ARG A 19 7.76 -12.38 -9.17
N CYS A 20 7.80 -11.76 -7.98
CA CYS A 20 7.29 -12.41 -6.75
C CYS A 20 5.82 -12.74 -6.88
N GLN A 21 5.39 -13.76 -6.14
CA GLN A 21 4.00 -14.17 -6.07
C GLN A 21 3.36 -13.60 -4.81
N PRO A 22 2.25 -12.83 -4.90
CA PRO A 22 1.54 -12.37 -3.71
C PRO A 22 0.89 -13.55 -2.99
N THR A 23 1.01 -13.57 -1.67
CA THR A 23 0.49 -14.64 -0.78
C THR A 23 -0.65 -14.15 0.11
N GLN A 24 -0.73 -12.83 0.35
CA GLN A 24 -1.82 -12.18 1.08
C GLN A 24 -1.97 -10.74 0.58
N ILE A 25 -3.17 -10.19 0.68
CA ILE A 25 -3.44 -8.79 0.46
C ILE A 25 -4.39 -8.29 1.55
N ALA A 26 -4.07 -7.15 2.14
CA ALA A 26 -4.94 -6.45 3.06
C ALA A 26 -5.13 -4.99 2.62
N ALA A 27 -6.25 -4.39 3.01
CA ALA A 27 -6.53 -2.99 2.75
C ALA A 27 -7.50 -2.37 3.75
N MET A 28 -7.38 -1.06 3.93
CA MET A 28 -8.29 -0.21 4.68
C MET A 28 -8.66 1.02 3.87
N ALA A 29 -9.94 1.24 3.66
CA ALA A 29 -10.42 2.47 3.04
C ALA A 29 -10.64 3.55 4.09
N LEU A 30 -10.16 4.77 3.80
CA LEU A 30 -10.29 5.95 4.64
C LEU A 30 -11.07 7.04 3.91
N ASP A 31 -11.95 7.73 4.64
CA ASP A 31 -12.61 8.94 4.13
C ASP A 31 -11.57 10.04 3.86
N GLY A 32 -11.54 10.58 2.66
CA GLY A 32 -10.54 11.57 2.26
C GLY A 32 -10.62 12.91 2.99
N ARG A 33 -11.72 13.21 3.72
CA ARG A 33 -11.90 14.45 4.46
C ARG A 33 -11.39 14.35 5.91
N ASN A 34 -11.80 13.29 6.60
CA ASN A 34 -11.60 13.15 8.05
C ASN A 34 -10.77 11.94 8.44
N PHE A 35 -10.40 11.09 7.47
CA PHE A 35 -9.61 9.87 7.62
C PHE A 35 -10.28 8.79 8.50
N LYS A 36 -11.61 8.84 8.65
CA LYS A 36 -12.34 7.77 9.32
C LYS A 36 -12.30 6.50 8.47
N PRO A 37 -12.05 5.33 9.07
CA PRO A 37 -12.16 4.06 8.36
C PRO A 37 -13.57 3.84 7.80
N LYS A 38 -13.66 3.38 6.56
CA LYS A 38 -14.90 3.09 5.85
C LYS A 38 -15.10 1.60 5.59
N GLY A 39 -14.05 0.80 5.70
CA GLY A 39 -14.09 -0.64 5.54
C GLY A 39 -12.70 -1.22 5.40
N THR A 40 -12.62 -2.53 5.59
CA THR A 40 -11.39 -3.32 5.45
C THR A 40 -11.60 -4.47 4.48
N PHE A 41 -10.50 -4.95 3.91
CA PHE A 41 -10.43 -6.13 3.08
C PHE A 41 -9.18 -6.91 3.49
N GLU A 42 -9.29 -8.22 3.51
CA GLU A 42 -8.17 -9.11 3.74
C GLU A 42 -8.43 -10.45 3.05
N SER A 43 -7.42 -11.03 2.45
CA SER A 43 -7.47 -12.38 1.90
C SER A 43 -6.09 -12.94 1.65
N MET A 44 -5.87 -14.17 2.02
CA MET A 44 -4.77 -14.97 1.49
C MET A 44 -4.95 -15.19 -0.01
N MET A 45 -3.85 -15.47 -0.71
CA MET A 45 -3.81 -15.68 -2.15
C MET A 45 -2.90 -16.89 -2.44
N ARG A 46 -3.41 -17.86 -3.17
CA ARG A 46 -2.67 -19.10 -3.49
C ARG A 46 -1.61 -18.85 -4.54
N PRO A 47 -0.31 -18.96 -4.24
CA PRO A 47 0.74 -18.93 -5.24
C PRO A 47 0.87 -20.28 -5.96
N ILE A 48 1.70 -20.32 -7.00
CA ILE A 48 2.21 -21.56 -7.59
C ILE A 48 3.30 -22.08 -6.66
N LEU A 49 3.05 -23.20 -5.99
CA LEU A 49 3.95 -23.77 -4.98
C LEU A 49 5.03 -24.68 -5.57
N ASP A 50 4.82 -25.16 -6.78
CA ASP A 50 5.79 -25.97 -7.54
C ASP A 50 6.77 -25.02 -8.22
N ASP A 51 8.04 -25.12 -7.88
CA ASP A 51 9.07 -24.17 -8.30
C ASP A 51 9.28 -24.18 -9.82
N ASP A 52 9.27 -25.36 -10.45
CA ASP A 52 9.44 -25.46 -11.91
C ASP A 52 8.25 -24.83 -12.66
N LYS A 53 7.05 -25.06 -12.15
CA LYS A 53 5.84 -24.42 -12.71
C LYS A 53 5.82 -22.92 -12.49
N ALA A 54 6.28 -22.43 -11.34
CA ALA A 54 6.40 -21.01 -11.07
C ALA A 54 7.36 -20.36 -12.07
N ILE A 55 8.55 -20.95 -12.25
CA ILE A 55 9.55 -20.46 -13.21
C ILE A 55 9.02 -20.50 -14.65
N ALA A 56 8.38 -21.58 -15.05
CA ALA A 56 7.77 -21.71 -16.37
C ALA A 56 6.66 -20.68 -16.62
N ALA A 57 5.95 -20.22 -15.55
CA ALA A 57 4.96 -19.16 -15.59
C ALA A 57 5.56 -17.75 -15.48
N GLY A 58 6.88 -17.61 -15.36
CA GLY A 58 7.57 -16.32 -15.28
C GLY A 58 7.64 -15.72 -13.88
N PHE A 59 7.31 -16.49 -12.84
CA PHE A 59 7.40 -16.09 -11.44
C PHE A 59 8.65 -16.64 -10.76
N ASP A 60 9.06 -15.96 -9.70
CA ASP A 60 10.06 -16.50 -8.80
C ASP A 60 9.42 -17.57 -7.89
N PRO A 61 10.13 -18.65 -7.53
CA PRO A 61 9.72 -19.60 -6.51
C PRO A 61 9.44 -18.92 -5.17
N ILE A 62 8.64 -19.57 -4.33
CA ILE A 62 8.38 -19.09 -2.96
C ILE A 62 9.63 -19.31 -2.11
N GLU A 63 10.19 -18.22 -1.60
CA GLU A 63 11.37 -18.23 -0.75
C GLU A 63 10.99 -18.64 0.69
N GLU A 64 11.72 -19.60 1.27
CA GLU A 64 11.51 -20.00 2.67
C GLU A 64 11.76 -18.83 3.66
N GLY A 65 12.67 -17.91 3.30
CA GLY A 65 12.90 -16.69 4.05
C GLY A 65 11.67 -15.80 4.12
N ALA A 66 10.91 -15.66 3.02
CA ALA A 66 9.67 -14.89 2.97
C ALA A 66 8.58 -15.55 3.83
N LEU A 67 8.42 -16.88 3.75
CA LEU A 67 7.48 -17.61 4.60
C LEU A 67 7.78 -17.46 6.10
N LYS A 68 9.06 -17.48 6.45
CA LYS A 68 9.48 -17.26 7.85
C LYS A 68 9.14 -15.85 8.36
N VAL A 69 9.31 -14.84 7.51
CA VAL A 69 8.99 -13.45 7.86
C VAL A 69 7.49 -13.25 8.04
N THR A 70 6.67 -13.76 7.09
CA THR A 70 5.22 -13.61 7.11
C THR A 70 4.50 -14.60 8.07
N GLY A 71 5.22 -15.57 8.63
CA GLY A 71 4.63 -16.65 9.45
C GLY A 71 3.70 -17.59 8.68
N GLN A 72 3.71 -17.54 7.34
CA GLN A 72 2.87 -18.38 6.49
C GLN A 72 3.51 -19.74 6.23
N THR A 73 2.67 -20.77 6.02
CA THR A 73 3.14 -22.11 5.63
C THR A 73 2.68 -22.50 4.23
N ARG A 74 3.43 -23.39 3.57
CA ARG A 74 3.03 -23.91 2.24
C ARG A 74 1.68 -24.61 2.29
N GLU A 75 1.31 -25.27 3.40
CA GLU A 75 0.01 -25.92 3.59
C GLU A 75 -1.13 -24.92 3.66
N GLN A 76 -0.93 -23.79 4.34
CA GLN A 76 -1.91 -22.69 4.38
C GLN A 76 -2.08 -22.09 2.98
N LEU A 77 -0.98 -21.80 2.30
CA LEU A 77 -0.98 -21.25 0.95
C LEU A 77 -1.63 -22.21 -0.07
N ALA A 78 -1.43 -23.51 0.06
CA ALA A 78 -2.07 -24.51 -0.82
C ALA A 78 -3.61 -24.50 -0.71
N LYS A 79 -4.14 -24.16 0.46
CA LYS A 79 -5.59 -24.07 0.73
C LYS A 79 -6.17 -22.69 0.43
N ALA A 80 -5.34 -21.67 0.19
CA ALA A 80 -5.77 -20.31 -0.07
C ALA A 80 -6.58 -20.20 -1.37
N PRO A 81 -7.46 -19.19 -1.50
CA PRO A 81 -8.20 -18.93 -2.72
C PRO A 81 -7.30 -18.59 -3.91
N LEU A 82 -7.76 -18.90 -5.13
CA LEU A 82 -7.01 -18.58 -6.35
C LEU A 82 -6.86 -17.06 -6.56
N PRO A 83 -5.72 -16.59 -7.09
CA PRO A 83 -5.40 -15.17 -7.26
C PRO A 83 -6.47 -14.40 -8.01
N LYS A 84 -6.98 -14.92 -9.13
CA LYS A 84 -8.04 -14.29 -9.93
C LYS A 84 -9.30 -13.97 -9.12
N GLY A 85 -9.72 -14.91 -8.25
CA GLY A 85 -10.90 -14.73 -7.41
C GLY A 85 -10.70 -13.70 -6.31
N VAL A 86 -9.53 -13.70 -5.66
CA VAL A 86 -9.14 -12.73 -4.65
C VAL A 86 -9.04 -11.34 -5.27
N TRP A 87 -8.34 -11.22 -6.41
CA TRP A 87 -8.18 -9.96 -7.12
C TRP A 87 -9.52 -9.33 -7.52
N LYS A 88 -10.45 -10.13 -8.05
CA LYS A 88 -11.80 -9.66 -8.37
C LYS A 88 -12.53 -9.09 -7.14
N LYS A 89 -12.42 -9.76 -5.98
CA LYS A 89 -13.01 -9.27 -4.72
C LYS A 89 -12.35 -7.98 -4.26
N PHE A 90 -11.02 -7.89 -4.35
CA PHE A 90 -10.27 -6.68 -4.03
C PHE A 90 -10.65 -5.52 -4.94
N CYS A 91 -10.72 -5.72 -6.25
CA CYS A 91 -11.21 -4.70 -7.19
C CYS A 91 -12.63 -4.24 -6.84
N THR A 92 -13.51 -5.16 -6.45
CA THR A 92 -14.85 -4.82 -6.01
C THR A 92 -14.84 -3.98 -4.74
N PHE A 93 -13.96 -4.29 -3.78
CA PHE A 93 -13.76 -3.49 -2.56
C PHE A 93 -13.29 -2.08 -2.90
N VAL A 94 -12.24 -1.93 -3.71
CA VAL A 94 -11.68 -0.62 -4.10
C VAL A 94 -12.72 0.21 -4.87
N ASN A 95 -13.46 -0.40 -5.78
CA ASN A 95 -14.47 0.29 -6.60
C ASN A 95 -15.65 0.86 -5.80
N LYS A 96 -15.94 0.38 -4.59
CA LYS A 96 -16.93 1.00 -3.68
C LYS A 96 -16.57 2.46 -3.35
N TYR A 97 -15.31 2.83 -3.46
CA TYR A 97 -14.77 4.15 -3.14
C TYR A 97 -14.49 4.99 -4.38
N ASN A 98 -14.82 4.49 -5.57
CA ASN A 98 -14.78 5.22 -6.84
C ASN A 98 -16.17 5.80 -7.13
N TRP A 99 -16.45 7.01 -6.61
CA TRP A 99 -17.80 7.58 -6.60
C TRP A 99 -18.40 7.92 -7.97
N LYS A 100 -17.60 7.99 -9.05
CA LYS A 100 -18.07 8.22 -10.43
C LYS A 100 -17.74 7.06 -11.38
N GLY A 101 -17.13 5.99 -10.88
CA GLY A 101 -16.77 4.82 -11.71
C GLY A 101 -15.71 5.09 -12.77
N THR A 102 -14.98 6.21 -12.71
CA THR A 102 -13.92 6.54 -13.69
C THR A 102 -12.55 6.56 -13.03
N PRO A 103 -11.44 6.32 -13.76
CA PRO A 103 -10.08 6.34 -13.20
C PRO A 103 -9.70 7.68 -12.54
N TYR A 104 -10.29 8.78 -13.00
CA TYR A 104 -10.06 10.10 -12.39
C TYR A 104 -10.67 10.23 -10.99
N PHE A 105 -11.76 9.51 -10.70
CA PHE A 105 -12.43 9.52 -9.41
C PHE A 105 -12.15 8.28 -8.57
N ALA A 106 -11.25 7.43 -9.04
CA ALA A 106 -10.75 6.29 -8.27
C ALA A 106 -10.08 6.74 -6.97
N PRO A 107 -10.12 5.91 -5.93
CA PRO A 107 -9.46 6.22 -4.66
C PRO A 107 -7.95 6.34 -4.84
N ILE A 108 -7.32 7.12 -3.96
CA ILE A 108 -5.88 7.32 -3.96
C ILE A 108 -5.24 6.11 -3.28
N PRO A 109 -4.31 5.39 -3.93
CA PRO A 109 -3.56 4.32 -3.29
C PRO A 109 -2.59 4.89 -2.26
N CYS A 110 -2.49 4.24 -1.12
CA CYS A 110 -1.60 4.60 -0.03
C CYS A 110 -0.96 3.32 0.55
N GLY A 111 0.28 3.37 0.95
CA GLY A 111 0.99 2.25 1.57
C GLY A 111 2.39 2.65 2.00
N PHE A 112 3.14 1.70 2.55
CA PHE A 112 4.51 1.89 2.96
C PHE A 112 5.45 1.31 1.90
N ASN A 113 6.33 2.12 1.30
CA ASN A 113 7.12 1.76 0.11
C ASN A 113 6.26 1.31 -1.09
N ILE A 114 5.05 1.81 -1.17
CA ILE A 114 4.04 1.36 -2.12
C ILE A 114 4.46 1.61 -3.58
N ILE A 115 5.14 2.73 -3.85
CA ILE A 115 5.60 3.09 -5.20
C ILE A 115 6.69 2.13 -5.67
N GLY A 116 7.60 1.79 -4.76
CA GLY A 116 8.72 0.89 -5.03
C GLY A 116 8.30 -0.57 -5.20
N TYR A 117 7.21 -0.99 -4.56
CA TYR A 117 6.86 -2.40 -4.43
C TYR A 117 5.40 -2.71 -4.83
N ASP A 118 4.42 -2.40 -4.01
CA ASP A 118 3.04 -2.89 -4.13
C ASP A 118 2.34 -2.42 -5.40
N MET A 119 2.58 -1.18 -5.84
CA MET A 119 1.99 -0.68 -7.09
C MET A 119 2.47 -1.44 -8.33
N LYS A 120 3.68 -2.00 -8.31
CA LYS A 120 4.16 -2.87 -9.40
C LYS A 120 3.42 -4.19 -9.43
N ILE A 121 3.06 -4.72 -8.26
CA ILE A 121 2.21 -5.92 -8.14
C ILE A 121 0.80 -5.61 -8.61
N VAL A 122 0.23 -4.46 -8.22
CA VAL A 122 -1.08 -3.99 -8.70
C VAL A 122 -1.10 -3.89 -10.21
N ASP A 123 -0.09 -3.28 -10.84
CA ASP A 123 -0.01 -3.15 -12.29
C ASP A 123 0.01 -4.51 -12.99
N ARG A 124 0.77 -5.50 -12.47
CA ARG A 124 0.77 -6.88 -12.98
C ARG A 124 -0.60 -7.56 -12.85
N LEU A 125 -1.21 -7.49 -11.66
CA LEU A 125 -2.51 -8.12 -11.41
C LEU A 125 -3.63 -7.45 -12.22
N CYS A 126 -3.57 -6.14 -12.41
CA CYS A 126 -4.48 -5.43 -13.29
C CYS A 126 -4.31 -5.86 -14.75
N LYS A 127 -3.06 -6.01 -15.22
CA LYS A 127 -2.77 -6.47 -16.59
C LYS A 127 -3.24 -7.91 -16.81
N GLU A 128 -3.12 -8.76 -15.82
CA GLU A 128 -3.47 -10.17 -15.92
C GLU A 128 -4.98 -10.42 -15.73
N TYR A 129 -5.61 -9.75 -14.76
CA TYR A 129 -7.00 -10.03 -14.35
C TYR A 129 -7.93 -8.82 -14.52
N GLY A 130 -7.42 -7.65 -14.96
CA GLY A 130 -8.15 -6.39 -15.03
C GLY A 130 -8.28 -5.67 -13.67
N PRO A 131 -8.70 -4.38 -13.65
CA PRO A 131 -8.94 -3.50 -14.78
C PRO A 131 -7.67 -2.83 -15.31
N TYR A 132 -7.37 -2.95 -16.59
CA TYR A 132 -6.20 -2.39 -17.26
C TYR A 132 -6.57 -1.59 -18.50
N ASP A 133 -5.74 -0.63 -18.91
CA ASP A 133 -5.87 0.12 -20.13
C ASP A 133 -4.66 -0.20 -21.04
N ASP A 134 -4.89 -1.07 -22.03
CA ASP A 134 -3.82 -1.52 -22.94
C ASP A 134 -3.27 -0.41 -23.82
N LYS A 135 -4.07 0.64 -24.11
CA LYS A 135 -3.62 1.78 -24.92
C LYS A 135 -2.70 2.71 -24.17
N ARG A 136 -2.91 2.86 -22.84
CA ARG A 136 -2.12 3.72 -21.98
C ARG A 136 -1.12 2.94 -21.14
N GLU A 137 -1.14 1.62 -21.24
CA GLU A 137 -0.29 0.70 -20.50
C GLU A 137 -0.32 0.95 -18.98
N CYS A 138 -1.53 1.13 -18.41
CA CYS A 138 -1.68 1.44 -16.99
C CYS A 138 -2.92 0.80 -16.38
N GLN A 139 -2.85 0.58 -15.06
CA GLN A 139 -3.98 0.12 -14.27
C GLN A 139 -5.08 1.18 -14.21
N LYS A 140 -6.37 0.75 -14.04
CA LYS A 140 -7.53 1.63 -13.88
C LYS A 140 -8.23 1.47 -12.52
N LEU A 141 -7.61 0.73 -11.61
CA LEU A 141 -8.19 0.44 -10.29
C LEU A 141 -8.06 1.63 -9.34
N PHE A 142 -6.89 2.25 -9.31
CA PHE A 142 -6.56 3.38 -8.47
C PHE A 142 -6.35 4.66 -9.28
N HIS A 143 -6.35 5.79 -8.58
CA HIS A 143 -6.03 7.09 -9.17
C HIS A 143 -4.64 7.05 -9.81
N GLN A 144 -4.55 7.48 -11.06
CA GLN A 144 -3.32 7.29 -11.84
C GLN A 144 -2.20 8.26 -11.47
N ILE A 145 -2.55 9.50 -11.09
CA ILE A 145 -1.57 10.56 -10.82
C ILE A 145 -1.12 10.53 -9.35
N TYR A 146 -2.09 10.54 -8.43
CA TYR A 146 -1.78 10.64 -7.00
C TYR A 146 -1.59 9.26 -6.39
N LYS A 147 -0.45 9.08 -5.75
CA LYS A 147 -0.09 7.94 -4.90
C LYS A 147 0.49 8.51 -3.60
N ILE A 148 0.26 7.86 -2.50
CA ILE A 148 0.78 8.28 -1.20
C ILE A 148 1.72 7.19 -0.71
N ASP A 149 3.02 7.47 -0.75
CA ASP A 149 4.01 6.63 -0.12
C ASP A 149 4.29 7.15 1.29
N VAL A 150 3.90 6.39 2.30
CA VAL A 150 4.06 6.80 3.69
C VAL A 150 5.53 6.79 4.10
N MET A 151 6.36 5.95 3.49
CA MET A 151 7.80 5.92 3.75
C MET A 151 8.45 7.24 3.32
N ASP A 152 8.12 7.78 2.13
CA ASP A 152 8.61 9.07 1.66
C ASP A 152 8.14 10.21 2.58
N ASP A 153 6.87 10.14 3.00
CA ASP A 153 6.30 11.11 3.94
C ASP A 153 7.03 11.12 5.29
N VAL A 154 7.36 9.94 5.82
CA VAL A 154 8.13 9.80 7.06
C VAL A 154 9.54 10.34 6.86
N TRP A 155 10.19 10.01 5.75
CA TRP A 155 11.54 10.52 5.45
C TRP A 155 11.57 12.04 5.46
N LEU A 156 10.63 12.70 4.77
CA LEU A 156 10.53 14.17 4.74
C LEU A 156 10.33 14.80 6.13
N TRP A 157 9.74 14.08 7.08
CA TRP A 157 9.55 14.55 8.45
C TRP A 157 10.74 14.32 9.37
N THR A 158 11.61 13.39 9.02
CA THR A 158 12.65 12.92 9.91
C THR A 158 14.06 13.11 9.36
N GLU A 159 14.21 13.57 8.12
CA GLU A 159 15.52 13.67 7.44
C GLU A 159 16.51 14.58 8.16
N GLY A 160 16.04 15.61 8.85
CA GLY A 160 16.88 16.52 9.65
C GLY A 160 17.12 16.06 11.11
N ASP A 161 16.54 14.94 11.58
CA ASP A 161 16.74 14.46 12.94
C ASP A 161 17.89 13.45 13.03
N PRO A 162 19.06 13.83 13.63
CA PRO A 162 20.22 12.95 13.70
C PRO A 162 20.00 11.67 14.53
N ASN A 163 18.92 11.61 15.31
CA ASN A 163 18.56 10.44 16.10
C ASN A 163 17.77 9.40 15.29
N VAL A 164 17.30 9.71 14.10
CA VAL A 164 16.60 8.79 13.21
C VAL A 164 17.62 8.04 12.35
N LYS A 165 17.89 6.79 12.71
CA LYS A 165 18.85 5.94 11.99
C LYS A 165 18.17 5.05 10.94
N SER A 166 16.86 4.82 11.07
CA SER A 166 16.06 3.97 10.17
C SER A 166 14.63 4.45 10.15
N ILE A 167 14.00 4.34 8.97
CA ILE A 167 12.58 4.58 8.75
C ILE A 167 11.85 3.29 8.37
N SER A 168 12.41 2.11 8.65
CA SER A 168 11.70 0.84 8.49
C SER A 168 10.44 0.81 9.36
N MET A 169 9.44 0.02 8.97
CA MET A 169 8.18 -0.09 9.73
C MET A 169 8.45 -0.51 11.20
N ASP A 170 9.41 -1.43 11.43
CA ASP A 170 9.76 -1.86 12.80
C ASP A 170 10.37 -0.73 13.62
N SER A 171 11.28 0.05 13.03
CA SER A 171 11.85 1.23 13.71
C SER A 171 10.79 2.28 14.00
N LEU A 172 9.78 2.43 13.14
CA LEU A 172 8.67 3.36 13.36
C LEU A 172 7.71 2.86 14.42
N ARG A 173 7.44 1.54 14.50
CA ARG A 173 6.65 0.94 15.57
C ARG A 173 7.27 1.22 16.92
N GLU A 174 8.56 0.95 17.08
CA GLU A 174 9.30 1.22 18.32
C GLU A 174 9.23 2.71 18.68
N ARG A 175 9.56 3.61 17.74
CA ARG A 175 9.57 5.06 17.96
C ARG A 175 8.20 5.64 18.28
N MET A 176 7.14 5.09 17.72
CA MET A 176 5.76 5.56 17.92
C MET A 176 5.03 4.84 19.05
N GLY A 177 5.67 3.90 19.74
CA GLY A 177 5.06 3.08 20.78
C GLY A 177 3.91 2.21 20.25
N LEU A 178 4.00 1.74 19.00
CA LEU A 178 3.07 0.77 18.43
C LEU A 178 3.51 -0.65 18.85
N SER A 179 2.54 -1.56 19.01
CA SER A 179 2.85 -2.96 19.30
C SER A 179 3.55 -3.62 18.13
N SER A 180 4.58 -4.42 18.44
CA SER A 180 5.21 -5.32 17.46
C SER A 180 4.54 -6.70 17.41
N GLU A 181 3.52 -6.96 18.24
CA GLU A 181 2.71 -8.17 18.15
C GLU A 181 1.97 -8.19 16.82
N ASN A 182 2.08 -9.30 16.10
CA ASN A 182 1.54 -9.49 14.74
C ASN A 182 2.18 -8.58 13.67
N SER A 183 3.43 -8.13 13.86
CA SER A 183 4.22 -7.59 12.75
C SER A 183 4.30 -8.63 11.63
N HIS A 184 4.22 -8.17 10.35
CA HIS A 184 4.14 -9.03 9.16
C HIS A 184 2.80 -9.81 9.01
N ASP A 185 1.74 -9.30 9.63
CA ASP A 185 0.38 -9.57 9.21
C ASP A 185 -0.08 -8.38 8.35
N ALA A 186 -0.40 -8.63 7.09
CA ALA A 186 -0.76 -7.57 6.14
C ALA A 186 -1.84 -6.61 6.67
N LEU A 187 -2.83 -7.10 7.42
CA LEU A 187 -3.87 -6.22 7.98
C LEU A 187 -3.34 -5.36 9.13
N GLN A 188 -2.41 -5.88 9.95
CA GLN A 188 -1.78 -5.09 10.99
C GLN A 188 -0.86 -4.03 10.39
N ASP A 189 -0.09 -4.38 9.37
CA ASP A 189 0.80 -3.46 8.65
C ASP A 189 0.01 -2.33 7.97
N VAL A 190 -1.14 -2.64 7.37
CA VAL A 190 -2.10 -1.65 6.85
C VAL A 190 -2.62 -0.70 7.93
N LYS A 191 -2.96 -1.22 9.14
CA LYS A 191 -3.43 -0.38 10.26
C LYS A 191 -2.33 0.54 10.77
N ASP A 192 -1.10 0.05 10.90
CA ASP A 192 0.04 0.83 11.36
C ASP A 192 0.38 1.92 10.35
N THR A 193 0.45 1.57 9.05
CA THR A 193 0.64 2.51 7.94
C THR A 193 -0.45 3.59 7.93
N ALA A 194 -1.72 3.20 8.09
CA ALA A 194 -2.83 4.13 8.16
C ALA A 194 -2.72 5.09 9.36
N ASN A 195 -2.31 4.58 10.54
CA ASN A 195 -2.12 5.40 11.74
C ASN A 195 -0.98 6.42 11.56
N ILE A 196 0.14 6.01 10.96
CA ILE A 196 1.26 6.90 10.64
C ILE A 196 0.80 7.98 9.68
N PHE A 197 0.19 7.59 8.55
CA PHE A 197 -0.37 8.49 7.56
C PHE A 197 -1.34 9.52 8.19
N ILE A 198 -2.29 9.07 8.99
CA ILE A 198 -3.28 9.94 9.64
C ILE A 198 -2.60 10.97 10.55
N LYS A 199 -1.63 10.55 11.36
CA LYS A 199 -0.86 11.45 12.23
C LYS A 199 -0.14 12.52 11.42
N LEU A 200 0.61 12.15 10.38
CA LEU A 200 1.33 13.07 9.52
C LEU A 200 0.38 14.06 8.82
N GLN A 201 -0.72 13.58 8.24
CA GLN A 201 -1.68 14.44 7.54
C GLN A 201 -2.44 15.39 8.49
N LYS A 202 -2.76 14.95 9.71
CA LYS A 202 -3.35 15.85 10.72
C LYS A 202 -2.39 16.96 11.11
N SER A 203 -1.12 16.66 11.30
CA SER A 203 -0.07 17.66 11.58
C SER A 203 0.09 18.65 10.42
N ARG A 204 0.19 18.17 9.18
CA ARG A 204 0.25 19.03 7.98
C ARG A 204 -0.98 19.96 7.86
N ARG A 205 -2.18 19.42 8.08
CA ARG A 205 -3.41 20.22 8.04
C ARG A 205 -3.47 21.26 9.17
N ALA A 206 -2.89 20.99 10.34
CA ALA A 206 -2.79 21.96 11.43
C ALA A 206 -1.81 23.08 11.07
N VAL A 207 -0.62 22.75 10.57
CA VAL A 207 0.36 23.72 10.08
C VAL A 207 -0.24 24.60 8.98
N TYR A 208 -0.84 24.01 7.95
CA TYR A 208 -1.48 24.74 6.85
C TYR A 208 -2.49 25.78 7.33
N ARG A 209 -3.34 25.43 8.31
CA ARG A 209 -4.33 26.35 8.86
C ARG A 209 -3.71 27.53 9.60
N ASN A 210 -2.58 27.31 10.27
CA ASN A 210 -1.93 28.32 11.11
C ASN A 210 -0.99 29.24 10.30
N MET A 211 -0.34 28.73 9.24
CA MET A 211 0.66 29.46 8.48
C MET A 211 0.08 30.37 7.37
N LYS A 212 -1.24 30.35 7.11
CA LYS A 212 -1.84 31.08 5.97
C LYS A 212 -1.04 30.87 4.68
N PHE A 213 -0.79 29.61 4.34
CA PHE A 213 0.11 29.16 3.30
C PHE A 213 -0.12 29.81 1.92
N ASP A 214 -1.33 30.30 1.68
CA ASP A 214 -1.71 31.02 0.44
C ASP A 214 -0.87 32.27 0.19
N LYS A 215 -0.26 32.85 1.22
CA LYS A 215 0.62 34.01 1.14
C LYS A 215 2.09 33.71 1.38
N ALA A 216 2.45 32.50 1.79
CA ALA A 216 3.83 32.14 2.13
C ALA A 216 4.79 32.26 0.93
N PHE A 217 4.28 32.26 -0.30
CA PHE A 217 5.06 32.40 -1.53
C PHE A 217 4.89 33.76 -2.21
N ALA A 218 3.98 34.62 -1.71
CA ALA A 218 3.68 35.91 -2.34
C ALA A 218 4.76 36.97 -2.09
N ASP A 219 5.49 36.87 -0.99
CA ASP A 219 6.35 37.95 -0.49
C ASP A 219 7.85 37.68 -0.79
N GLY A 220 8.20 36.69 -1.62
CA GLY A 220 9.57 36.38 -1.99
C GLY A 220 10.50 35.91 -0.85
N GLN A 221 9.96 35.69 0.34
CA GLN A 221 10.69 35.24 1.53
C GLN A 221 10.69 33.70 1.64
N LEU A 222 11.14 33.04 0.60
CA LEU A 222 11.25 31.55 0.61
C LEU A 222 12.48 31.04 1.35
N PHE A 223 13.39 31.92 1.75
CA PHE A 223 14.65 31.50 2.35
C PHE A 223 15.02 32.44 3.50
N VAL A 224 14.80 31.98 4.70
CA VAL A 224 15.50 32.48 5.89
C VAL A 224 16.33 31.37 6.44
#